data_5d056762aeebe38455472327c9985952
#
_entry.id   5d056762aeebe38455472327c9985952
#
_cell.length_a   1.000
_cell.length_b   1.000
_cell.length_c   1.000
_cell.angle_alpha   90.00
_cell.angle_beta   90.00
_cell.angle_gamma   90.00
#
_symmetry.space_group_name_H-M   'P 1'
#
loop_
_entity.id
_entity.type
_entity.pdbx_description
1 polymer ?
#
loop_
_entity_poly.entity_id
_entity_poly.type
_entity_poly.pdbx_seq_one_letter_code
_entity_poly.pdbx_strand_id
1 'polypeptide(L)'
;MSTLIEAGHLRKTFGELVAVDDLSFTVAAGECFGILGPNGAGKTSTIRMVYGFSPLTTGTLRVFGLDVTREARAIKARIGVCQQENNLDPELTVLQNLLVFTRYFNIPTAEAGRRASELLKFMNLEHRENSRAVDLSGGMVRRIVMARALLNRPELLILDEPTTGLDPQSRHQVWERLEELRTHGLTILLTTHYMEEASRLCDRLLIMDGGRLLVEGKPAELVRRHVGRHVLEVADPEAGLAEFLKQRSVPYESFGHRLIIYIEDGSDLYGEISERFCRGTCTMRMATLEDVFLRLTGRELRE
;
A
#
# COMPACT_ATOMS: atom_id res chain seq x y z
N MET A 1 19.69 -11.47 -2.54
CA MET A 1 19.26 -10.43 -1.58
C MET A 1 18.90 -11.14 -0.28
N SER A 2 19.27 -10.59 0.87
CA SER A 2 18.91 -11.18 2.17
C SER A 2 17.43 -10.90 2.46
N THR A 3 16.72 -11.89 3.01
CA THR A 3 15.34 -11.74 3.46
C THR A 3 15.32 -10.92 4.77
N LEU A 4 14.48 -9.89 4.81
CA LEU A 4 14.37 -9.00 5.96
C LEU A 4 13.13 -9.31 6.81
N ILE A 5 12.01 -9.68 6.17
CA ILE A 5 10.80 -10.15 6.84
C ILE A 5 10.48 -11.55 6.33
N GLU A 6 10.21 -12.47 7.26
CA GLU A 6 9.76 -13.83 6.99
C GLU A 6 8.48 -14.09 7.79
N ALA A 7 7.37 -14.25 7.10
CA ALA A 7 6.07 -14.55 7.65
C ALA A 7 5.61 -15.94 7.18
N GLY A 8 5.33 -16.83 8.11
CA GLY A 8 4.88 -18.19 7.82
C GLY A 8 3.58 -18.52 8.53
N HIS A 9 2.53 -18.82 7.76
CA HIS A 9 1.23 -19.26 8.25
C HIS A 9 0.63 -18.34 9.33
N LEU A 10 0.76 -17.01 9.14
CA LEU A 10 0.28 -16.04 10.10
C LEU A 10 -1.23 -16.11 10.24
N ARG A 11 -1.67 -16.19 11.48
CA ARG A 11 -3.09 -16.08 11.85
C ARG A 11 -3.28 -15.04 12.93
N LYS A 12 -4.31 -14.22 12.79
CA LYS A 12 -4.72 -13.24 13.79
C LYS A 12 -6.21 -13.30 14.01
N THR A 13 -6.60 -13.52 15.26
CA THR A 13 -8.01 -13.50 15.67
C THR A 13 -8.25 -12.44 16.75
N PHE A 14 -9.45 -11.87 16.77
CA PHE A 14 -9.98 -10.98 17.79
C PHE A 14 -11.34 -11.55 18.21
N GLY A 15 -11.36 -12.36 19.27
CA GLY A 15 -12.53 -13.15 19.60
C GLY A 15 -12.88 -14.11 18.45
N GLU A 16 -14.09 -14.02 17.93
CA GLU A 16 -14.56 -14.84 16.80
C GLU A 16 -14.12 -14.31 15.44
N LEU A 17 -13.70 -13.05 15.35
CA LEU A 17 -13.26 -12.43 14.09
C LEU A 17 -11.88 -12.94 13.71
N VAL A 18 -11.74 -13.55 12.55
CA VAL A 18 -10.46 -13.91 11.94
C VAL A 18 -10.02 -12.75 11.03
N ALA A 19 -9.07 -11.96 11.51
CA ALA A 19 -8.58 -10.78 10.78
C ALA A 19 -7.48 -11.12 9.77
N VAL A 20 -6.69 -12.18 10.04
CA VAL A 20 -5.68 -12.73 9.12
C VAL A 20 -5.74 -14.25 9.24
N ASP A 21 -5.79 -14.95 8.11
CA ASP A 21 -5.95 -16.39 8.04
C ASP A 21 -4.92 -17.00 7.07
N ASP A 22 -3.96 -17.73 7.63
CA ASP A 22 -2.92 -18.48 6.91
C ASP A 22 -2.09 -17.64 5.91
N LEU A 23 -1.64 -16.45 6.34
CA LEU A 23 -0.87 -15.56 5.48
C LEU A 23 0.63 -15.86 5.57
N SER A 24 1.25 -16.15 4.42
CA SER A 24 2.70 -16.35 4.30
C SER A 24 3.27 -15.43 3.23
N PHE A 25 4.36 -14.72 3.54
CA PHE A 25 5.08 -13.85 2.60
C PHE A 25 6.50 -13.56 3.08
N THR A 26 7.32 -13.04 2.18
CA THR A 26 8.68 -12.59 2.49
C THR A 26 8.94 -11.21 1.92
N VAL A 27 9.81 -10.43 2.58
CA VAL A 27 10.27 -9.13 2.07
C VAL A 27 11.79 -9.13 2.04
N ALA A 28 12.37 -8.78 0.90
CA ALA A 28 13.81 -8.67 0.73
C ALA A 28 14.34 -7.32 1.25
N ALA A 29 15.61 -7.28 1.63
CA ALA A 29 16.26 -6.01 1.98
C ALA A 29 16.34 -5.08 0.76
N GLY A 30 16.01 -3.80 0.95
CA GLY A 30 15.94 -2.77 -0.10
C GLY A 30 14.70 -2.85 -0.99
N GLU A 31 13.76 -3.76 -0.71
CA GLU A 31 12.51 -3.92 -1.45
C GLU A 31 11.43 -2.97 -0.91
N CYS A 32 10.63 -2.39 -1.80
CA CYS A 32 9.35 -1.80 -1.46
C CYS A 32 8.25 -2.85 -1.67
N PHE A 33 7.74 -3.40 -0.57
CA PHE A 33 6.71 -4.44 -0.58
C PHE A 33 5.36 -3.89 -0.16
N GLY A 34 4.32 -4.15 -0.96
CA GLY A 34 2.96 -3.67 -0.73
C GLY A 34 2.03 -4.75 -0.19
N ILE A 35 1.13 -4.37 0.70
CA ILE A 35 -0.05 -5.16 1.08
C ILE A 35 -1.27 -4.39 0.59
N LEU A 36 -1.87 -4.86 -0.50
CA LEU A 36 -3.00 -4.24 -1.17
C LEU A 36 -4.30 -4.97 -0.83
N GLY A 37 -5.39 -4.24 -0.66
CA GLY A 37 -6.71 -4.82 -0.44
C GLY A 37 -7.72 -3.81 0.10
N PRO A 38 -9.02 -4.17 0.14
CA PRO A 38 -10.07 -3.29 0.64
C PRO A 38 -9.96 -3.03 2.15
N ASN A 39 -10.78 -2.10 2.63
CA ASN A 39 -10.94 -1.89 4.06
C ASN A 39 -11.46 -3.17 4.73
N GLY A 40 -10.89 -3.53 5.88
CA GLY A 40 -11.20 -4.79 6.55
C GLY A 40 -10.50 -6.04 6.00
N ALA A 41 -9.67 -5.94 4.96
CA ALA A 41 -8.94 -7.10 4.41
C ALA A 41 -7.87 -7.70 5.34
N GLY A 42 -7.53 -7.04 6.46
CA GLY A 42 -6.51 -7.51 7.41
C GLY A 42 -5.15 -6.83 7.28
N LYS A 43 -4.99 -5.84 6.38
CA LYS A 43 -3.72 -5.13 6.10
C LYS A 43 -3.08 -4.55 7.38
N THR A 44 -3.80 -3.68 8.09
CA THR A 44 -3.33 -3.06 9.34
C THR A 44 -3.02 -4.10 10.41
N SER A 45 -3.81 -5.18 10.52
CA SER A 45 -3.54 -6.28 11.46
C SER A 45 -2.23 -6.97 11.13
N THR A 46 -1.95 -7.20 9.85
CA THR A 46 -0.72 -7.82 9.38
C THR A 46 0.50 -6.98 9.74
N ILE A 47 0.52 -5.69 9.41
CA ILE A 47 1.69 -4.84 9.73
C ILE A 47 1.85 -4.62 11.25
N ARG A 48 0.75 -4.56 12.02
CA ARG A 48 0.80 -4.48 13.48
C ARG A 48 1.46 -5.70 14.12
N MET A 49 1.31 -6.88 13.50
CA MET A 49 2.09 -8.06 13.90
C MET A 49 3.57 -7.89 13.56
N VAL A 50 3.92 -7.38 12.36
CA VAL A 50 5.31 -7.21 11.90
C VAL A 50 6.13 -6.33 12.85
N TYR A 51 5.57 -5.22 13.35
CA TYR A 51 6.31 -4.38 14.31
C TYR A 51 6.02 -4.70 15.79
N GLY A 52 5.41 -5.86 16.06
CA GLY A 52 5.20 -6.34 17.42
C GLY A 52 4.29 -5.46 18.28
N PHE A 53 3.30 -4.80 17.66
CA PHE A 53 2.24 -4.05 18.36
C PHE A 53 1.07 -4.97 18.74
N SER A 54 0.71 -5.88 17.85
CA SER A 54 -0.32 -6.89 18.07
C SER A 54 0.31 -8.28 18.03
N PRO A 55 0.15 -9.12 19.07
CA PRO A 55 0.66 -10.48 19.03
C PRO A 55 -0.05 -11.29 17.94
N LEU A 56 0.68 -12.18 17.26
CA LEU A 56 0.08 -13.17 16.39
C LEU A 56 -0.69 -14.23 17.23
N THR A 57 -1.74 -14.81 16.66
CA THR A 57 -2.47 -15.90 17.31
C THR A 57 -1.76 -17.21 17.07
N THR A 58 -1.35 -17.50 15.83
CA THR A 58 -0.51 -18.64 15.44
C THR A 58 0.38 -18.25 14.24
N GLY A 59 1.34 -19.10 13.91
CA GLY A 59 2.30 -18.90 12.84
C GLY A 59 3.66 -18.46 13.33
N THR A 60 4.54 -18.09 12.41
CA THR A 60 5.90 -17.62 12.68
C THR A 60 6.15 -16.28 12.00
N LEU A 61 6.84 -15.37 12.68
CA LEU A 61 7.17 -14.07 12.12
C LEU A 61 8.55 -13.63 12.60
N ARG A 62 9.44 -13.43 11.65
CA ARG A 62 10.78 -12.92 11.89
C ARG A 62 11.02 -11.63 11.13
N VAL A 63 11.69 -10.70 11.79
CA VAL A 63 12.13 -9.43 11.20
C VAL A 63 13.61 -9.26 11.51
N PHE A 64 14.46 -9.02 10.51
CA PHE A 64 15.93 -9.04 10.64
C PHE A 64 16.48 -10.38 11.18
N GLY A 65 15.79 -11.49 10.91
CA GLY A 65 16.09 -12.80 11.50
C GLY A 65 15.67 -12.98 12.96
N LEU A 66 15.17 -11.94 13.63
CA LEU A 66 14.72 -11.91 15.02
C LEU A 66 13.25 -12.30 15.14
N ASP A 67 12.90 -13.11 16.14
CA ASP A 67 11.51 -13.50 16.42
C ASP A 67 10.73 -12.34 17.03
N VAL A 68 9.62 -11.92 16.36
CA VAL A 68 8.81 -10.77 16.79
C VAL A 68 8.23 -10.94 18.19
N THR A 69 7.95 -12.16 18.62
CA THR A 69 7.35 -12.43 19.92
C THR A 69 8.34 -12.35 21.07
N ARG A 70 9.63 -12.57 20.80
CA ARG A 70 10.68 -12.63 21.82
C ARG A 70 11.59 -11.39 21.81
N GLU A 71 11.82 -10.81 20.64
CA GLU A 71 12.85 -9.80 20.41
C GLU A 71 12.28 -8.46 19.92
N ALA A 72 11.01 -8.18 20.24
CA ALA A 72 10.28 -6.99 19.77
C ALA A 72 11.03 -5.67 20.04
N ARG A 73 11.76 -5.55 21.15
CA ARG A 73 12.52 -4.33 21.48
C ARG A 73 13.69 -4.10 20.50
N ALA A 74 14.43 -5.16 20.17
CA ALA A 74 15.55 -5.09 19.22
C ALA A 74 15.04 -4.74 17.80
N ILE A 75 13.92 -5.32 17.40
CA ILE A 75 13.25 -5.02 16.14
C ILE A 75 12.80 -3.55 16.11
N LYS A 76 12.09 -3.08 17.16
CA LYS A 76 11.58 -1.69 17.23
C LYS A 76 12.67 -0.63 17.16
N ALA A 77 13.88 -0.93 17.64
CA ALA A 77 15.01 -0.01 17.54
C ALA A 77 15.48 0.23 16.10
N ARG A 78 15.20 -0.69 15.18
CA ARG A 78 15.66 -0.69 13.77
C ARG A 78 14.56 -0.36 12.76
N ILE A 79 13.33 -0.15 13.21
CA ILE A 79 12.18 0.16 12.34
C ILE A 79 11.71 1.60 12.53
N GLY A 80 11.13 2.16 11.48
CA GLY A 80 10.30 3.36 11.53
C GLY A 80 8.86 3.00 11.23
N VAL A 81 7.90 3.55 11.97
CA VAL A 81 6.47 3.26 11.76
C VAL A 81 5.69 4.55 11.58
N CYS A 82 4.97 4.63 10.45
CA CYS A 82 4.02 5.68 10.16
C CYS A 82 2.62 5.06 10.14
N GLN A 83 1.90 5.21 11.24
CA GLN A 83 0.53 4.69 11.39
C GLN A 83 -0.45 5.51 10.55
N GLN A 84 -1.65 4.99 10.32
CA GLN A 84 -2.72 5.68 9.62
C GLN A 84 -3.11 6.98 10.33
N GLU A 85 -3.21 6.94 11.65
CA GLU A 85 -3.54 8.10 12.47
C GLU A 85 -2.35 9.05 12.62
N ASN A 86 -2.63 10.34 12.51
CA ASN A 86 -1.63 11.41 12.69
C ASN A 86 -1.56 11.80 14.16
N ASN A 87 -0.77 11.08 14.95
CA ASN A 87 -0.61 11.28 16.39
C ASN A 87 0.55 12.23 16.74
N LEU A 88 0.52 13.44 16.18
CA LEU A 88 1.35 14.56 16.67
C LEU A 88 0.69 15.21 17.89
N ASP A 89 1.52 15.70 18.81
CA ASP A 89 1.02 16.49 19.93
C ASP A 89 0.61 17.90 19.43
N PRO A 90 -0.66 18.30 19.57
CA PRO A 90 -1.17 19.55 19.04
C PRO A 90 -0.59 20.80 19.75
N GLU A 91 -0.12 20.66 20.97
CA GLU A 91 0.43 21.77 21.76
C GLU A 91 1.91 22.03 21.44
N LEU A 92 2.59 21.06 20.81
CA LEU A 92 3.99 21.17 20.46
C LEU A 92 4.19 21.73 19.05
N THR A 93 5.32 22.41 18.85
CA THR A 93 5.76 22.76 17.51
C THR A 93 6.19 21.52 16.73
N VAL A 94 6.33 21.66 15.40
CA VAL A 94 6.84 20.61 14.53
C VAL A 94 8.18 20.09 15.03
N LEU A 95 9.13 20.98 15.29
CA LEU A 95 10.45 20.59 15.79
C LEU A 95 10.36 19.89 17.14
N GLN A 96 9.55 20.40 18.06
CA GLN A 96 9.37 19.79 19.39
C GLN A 96 8.78 18.37 19.28
N ASN A 97 7.79 18.15 18.42
CA ASN A 97 7.25 16.82 18.15
C ASN A 97 8.33 15.83 17.71
N LEU A 98 9.23 16.25 16.83
CA LEU A 98 10.36 15.42 16.40
C LEU A 98 11.35 15.17 17.55
N LEU A 99 11.74 16.20 18.27
CA LEU A 99 12.74 16.09 19.34
C LEU A 99 12.27 15.22 20.51
N VAL A 100 11.00 15.30 20.90
CA VAL A 100 10.44 14.41 21.94
C VAL A 100 10.57 12.94 21.51
N PHE A 101 10.32 12.65 20.24
CA PHE A 101 10.35 11.28 19.73
C PHE A 101 11.76 10.68 19.71
N THR A 102 12.83 11.51 19.55
CA THR A 102 14.22 11.05 19.59
C THR A 102 14.62 10.44 20.93
N ARG A 103 13.96 10.83 22.04
CA ARG A 103 14.23 10.30 23.38
C ARG A 103 13.94 8.80 23.49
N TYR A 104 12.95 8.28 22.75
CA TYR A 104 12.65 6.85 22.74
C TYR A 104 13.77 6.00 22.15
N PHE A 105 14.65 6.60 21.34
CA PHE A 105 15.79 5.95 20.71
C PHE A 105 17.14 6.31 21.35
N ASN A 106 17.14 7.03 22.48
CA ASN A 106 18.35 7.50 23.17
C ASN A 106 19.29 8.30 22.24
N ILE A 107 18.75 9.09 21.31
CA ILE A 107 19.54 9.92 20.40
C ILE A 107 20.03 11.14 21.18
N PRO A 108 21.36 11.43 21.21
CA PRO A 108 21.91 12.60 21.90
C PRO A 108 21.29 13.91 21.38
N THR A 109 21.07 14.90 22.26
CA THR A 109 20.34 16.13 21.93
C THR A 109 20.93 16.89 20.73
N ALA A 110 22.25 16.99 20.63
CA ALA A 110 22.91 17.64 19.50
C ALA A 110 22.65 16.92 18.17
N GLU A 111 22.67 15.60 18.19
CA GLU A 111 22.35 14.75 17.02
C GLU A 111 20.86 14.79 16.69
N ALA A 112 19.99 14.82 17.71
CA ALA A 112 18.56 14.90 17.55
C ALA A 112 18.13 16.18 16.78
N GLY A 113 18.67 17.34 17.17
CA GLY A 113 18.40 18.62 16.48
C GLY A 113 18.86 18.58 15.02
N ARG A 114 20.08 18.09 14.76
CA ARG A 114 20.61 17.97 13.41
C ARG A 114 19.74 17.06 12.52
N ARG A 115 19.39 15.85 13.01
CA ARG A 115 18.52 14.91 12.28
C ARG A 115 17.13 15.48 12.02
N ALA A 116 16.53 16.13 13.01
CA ALA A 116 15.23 16.76 12.85
C ALA A 116 15.24 17.81 11.72
N SER A 117 16.24 18.72 11.73
CA SER A 117 16.38 19.74 10.68
C SER A 117 16.63 19.13 9.28
N GLU A 118 17.51 18.11 9.18
CA GLU A 118 17.76 17.39 7.93
C GLU A 118 16.48 16.76 7.38
N LEU A 119 15.68 16.11 8.24
CA LEU A 119 14.42 15.48 7.85
C LEU A 119 13.32 16.48 7.49
N LEU A 120 13.24 17.61 8.21
CA LEU A 120 12.31 18.69 7.82
C LEU A 120 12.67 19.26 6.45
N LYS A 121 13.96 19.48 6.17
CA LYS A 121 14.43 19.88 4.84
C LYS A 121 14.10 18.83 3.78
N PHE A 122 14.36 17.56 4.05
CA PHE A 122 14.00 16.44 3.16
C PHE A 122 12.50 16.41 2.85
N MET A 123 11.65 16.75 3.82
CA MET A 123 10.19 16.81 3.64
C MET A 123 9.67 18.16 3.10
N ASN A 124 10.56 19.11 2.76
CA ASN A 124 10.21 20.49 2.36
C ASN A 124 9.35 21.22 3.42
N LEU A 125 9.72 21.09 4.69
CA LEU A 125 8.98 21.65 5.84
C LEU A 125 9.88 22.44 6.80
N GLU A 126 11.12 22.79 6.40
CA GLU A 126 12.05 23.56 7.22
C GLU A 126 11.48 24.93 7.66
N HIS A 127 10.68 25.54 6.79
CA HIS A 127 10.00 26.83 7.05
C HIS A 127 8.84 26.71 8.05
N ARG A 128 8.47 25.51 8.47
CA ARG A 128 7.38 25.22 9.42
C ARG A 128 7.85 24.67 10.76
N GLU A 129 9.15 24.61 11.02
CA GLU A 129 9.71 24.01 12.24
C GLU A 129 9.13 24.57 13.55
N ASN A 130 8.80 25.86 13.56
CA ASN A 130 8.24 26.58 14.71
C ASN A 130 6.70 26.67 14.68
N SER A 131 6.02 26.16 13.63
CA SER A 131 4.56 26.11 13.57
C SER A 131 4.03 25.02 14.51
N ARG A 132 2.85 25.21 15.10
CA ARG A 132 2.18 24.14 15.86
C ARG A 132 1.55 23.14 14.92
N ALA A 133 1.39 21.89 15.39
CA ALA A 133 0.81 20.82 14.57
C ALA A 133 -0.61 21.13 14.09
N VAL A 134 -1.39 21.87 14.87
CA VAL A 134 -2.78 22.28 14.54
C VAL A 134 -2.88 23.29 13.39
N ASP A 135 -1.80 24.02 13.11
CA ASP A 135 -1.77 25.07 12.08
C ASP A 135 -1.37 24.52 10.69
N LEU A 136 -1.26 23.19 10.55
CA LEU A 136 -0.76 22.54 9.35
C LEU A 136 -1.87 21.85 8.54
N SER A 137 -1.67 21.77 7.23
CA SER A 137 -2.52 20.94 6.36
C SER A 137 -2.31 19.45 6.63
N GLY A 138 -3.29 18.60 6.30
CA GLY A 138 -3.19 17.15 6.45
C GLY A 138 -1.95 16.56 5.76
N GLY A 139 -1.62 17.04 4.56
CA GLY A 139 -0.43 16.62 3.83
C GLY A 139 0.88 17.03 4.52
N MET A 140 0.94 18.22 5.15
CA MET A 140 2.09 18.61 5.95
C MET A 140 2.22 17.74 7.20
N VAL A 141 1.13 17.50 7.92
CA VAL A 141 1.11 16.61 9.10
C VAL A 141 1.61 15.22 8.72
N ARG A 142 1.14 14.67 7.60
CA ARG A 142 1.57 13.33 7.14
C ARG A 142 3.06 13.27 6.87
N ARG A 143 3.63 14.28 6.21
CA ARG A 143 5.08 14.36 5.95
C ARG A 143 5.89 14.50 7.24
N ILE A 144 5.38 15.18 8.28
CA ILE A 144 6.04 15.25 9.59
C ILE A 144 6.02 13.90 10.30
N VAL A 145 4.88 13.17 10.25
CA VAL A 145 4.79 11.82 10.81
C VAL A 145 5.77 10.87 10.11
N MET A 146 5.97 11.02 8.80
CA MET A 146 7.01 10.28 8.07
C MET A 146 8.42 10.70 8.49
N ALA A 147 8.71 12.01 8.62
CA ALA A 147 9.99 12.50 9.13
C ALA A 147 10.27 11.91 10.53
N ARG A 148 9.26 11.88 11.41
CA ARG A 148 9.36 11.27 12.73
C ARG A 148 9.73 9.79 12.68
N ALA A 149 9.16 9.04 11.74
CA ALA A 149 9.46 7.63 11.55
C ALA A 149 10.89 7.36 11.03
N LEU A 150 11.57 8.37 10.50
CA LEU A 150 12.95 8.28 9.98
C LEU A 150 14.03 8.73 10.97
N LEU A 151 13.66 9.29 12.14
CA LEU A 151 14.60 9.87 13.11
C LEU A 151 15.67 8.89 13.61
N ASN A 152 15.31 7.63 13.79
CA ASN A 152 16.23 6.57 14.25
C ASN A 152 17.05 5.94 13.11
N ARG A 153 16.97 6.46 11.87
CA ARG A 153 17.59 5.89 10.67
C ARG A 153 17.25 4.40 10.51
N PRO A 154 15.98 4.09 10.32
CA PRO A 154 15.51 2.71 10.28
C PRO A 154 16.07 1.95 9.08
N GLU A 155 16.17 0.62 9.22
CA GLU A 155 16.46 -0.30 8.12
C GLU A 155 15.16 -0.77 7.42
N LEU A 156 14.02 -0.64 8.10
CA LEU A 156 12.69 -0.92 7.60
C LEU A 156 11.73 0.21 7.95
N LEU A 157 11.09 0.80 6.96
CA LEU A 157 10.00 1.77 7.12
C LEU A 157 8.66 1.06 6.90
N ILE A 158 7.78 1.10 7.89
CA ILE A 158 6.43 0.54 7.82
C ILE A 158 5.42 1.68 7.71
N LEU A 159 4.58 1.63 6.69
CA LEU A 159 3.61 2.67 6.37
C LEU A 159 2.19 2.07 6.31
N ASP A 160 1.32 2.53 7.20
CA ASP A 160 -0.10 2.14 7.18
C ASP A 160 -0.90 3.20 6.43
N GLU A 161 -1.32 2.87 5.21
CA GLU A 161 -2.11 3.73 4.33
C GLU A 161 -1.56 5.18 4.26
N PRO A 162 -0.32 5.37 3.73
CA PRO A 162 0.42 6.62 3.90
C PRO A 162 -0.24 7.84 3.25
N THR A 163 -1.12 7.67 2.28
CA THR A 163 -1.71 8.79 1.54
C THR A 163 -3.23 8.89 1.64
N THR A 164 -3.84 8.07 2.50
CA THR A 164 -5.30 8.12 2.73
C THR A 164 -5.73 9.48 3.26
N GLY A 165 -6.79 10.04 2.67
CA GLY A 165 -7.35 11.33 3.05
C GLY A 165 -6.55 12.55 2.59
N LEU A 166 -5.50 12.37 1.77
CA LEU A 166 -4.73 13.47 1.20
C LEU A 166 -5.32 13.91 -0.14
N ASP A 167 -5.22 15.21 -0.42
CA ASP A 167 -5.46 15.74 -1.75
C ASP A 167 -4.44 15.21 -2.77
N PRO A 168 -4.75 15.22 -4.09
CA PRO A 168 -3.87 14.67 -5.11
C PRO A 168 -2.44 15.23 -5.09
N GLN A 169 -2.28 16.53 -4.86
CA GLN A 169 -0.97 17.18 -4.83
C GLN A 169 -0.13 16.70 -3.63
N SER A 170 -0.73 16.66 -2.44
CA SER A 170 -0.09 16.16 -1.22
C SER A 170 0.29 14.68 -1.36
N ARG A 171 -0.56 13.87 -2.00
CA ARG A 171 -0.28 12.45 -2.28
C ARG A 171 0.96 12.29 -3.15
N HIS A 172 1.07 13.03 -4.25
CA HIS A 172 2.25 13.00 -5.13
C HIS A 172 3.53 13.39 -4.38
N GLN A 173 3.48 14.42 -3.52
CA GLN A 173 4.63 14.81 -2.72
C GLN A 173 5.10 13.69 -1.76
N VAL A 174 4.17 12.95 -1.17
CA VAL A 174 4.50 11.78 -0.33
C VAL A 174 5.14 10.68 -1.18
N TRP A 175 4.58 10.37 -2.35
CA TRP A 175 5.14 9.36 -3.25
C TRP A 175 6.56 9.69 -3.70
N GLU A 176 6.84 10.93 -4.09
CA GLU A 176 8.19 11.38 -4.46
C GLU A 176 9.20 11.12 -3.32
N ARG A 177 8.83 11.41 -2.07
CA ARG A 177 9.71 11.13 -0.93
C ARG A 177 9.93 9.64 -0.70
N LEU A 178 8.90 8.83 -0.87
CA LEU A 178 9.02 7.37 -0.75
C LEU A 178 9.88 6.77 -1.87
N GLU A 179 9.74 7.25 -3.11
CA GLU A 179 10.59 6.86 -4.23
C GLU A 179 12.07 7.23 -3.96
N GLU A 180 12.34 8.42 -3.43
CA GLU A 180 13.67 8.86 -3.06
C GLU A 180 14.28 7.97 -1.97
N LEU A 181 13.53 7.65 -0.91
CA LEU A 181 13.96 6.72 0.14
C LEU A 181 14.25 5.32 -0.40
N ARG A 182 13.41 4.82 -1.30
CA ARG A 182 13.60 3.52 -1.97
C ARG A 182 14.88 3.50 -2.80
N THR A 183 15.15 4.55 -3.58
CA THR A 183 16.38 4.62 -4.39
C THR A 183 17.65 4.64 -3.54
N HIS A 184 17.58 5.11 -2.29
CA HIS A 184 18.65 5.04 -1.31
C HIS A 184 18.75 3.68 -0.58
N GLY A 185 17.95 2.69 -0.99
CA GLY A 185 18.03 1.32 -0.48
C GLY A 185 17.28 1.06 0.81
N LEU A 186 16.40 1.98 1.26
CA LEU A 186 15.55 1.73 2.42
C LEU A 186 14.50 0.66 2.08
N THR A 187 14.38 -0.35 2.95
CA THR A 187 13.29 -1.32 2.83
C THR A 187 11.98 -0.68 3.27
N ILE A 188 10.93 -0.83 2.47
CA ILE A 188 9.61 -0.25 2.76
C ILE A 188 8.57 -1.36 2.74
N LEU A 189 7.77 -1.45 3.81
CA LEU A 189 6.56 -2.25 3.86
C LEU A 189 5.37 -1.28 3.96
N LEU A 190 4.51 -1.25 2.95
CA LEU A 190 3.34 -0.38 2.97
C LEU A 190 2.02 -1.14 2.83
N THR A 191 0.98 -0.64 3.48
CA THR A 191 -0.39 -1.05 3.21
C THR A 191 -1.10 0.04 2.43
N THR A 192 -1.96 -0.34 1.52
CA THR A 192 -2.79 0.60 0.77
C THR A 192 -4.04 -0.06 0.22
N HIS A 193 -5.05 0.73 -0.08
CA HIS A 193 -6.18 0.36 -0.91
C HIS A 193 -6.13 1.10 -2.26
N TYR A 194 -5.17 2.03 -2.45
CA TYR A 194 -4.98 2.74 -3.72
C TYR A 194 -4.10 1.93 -4.67
N MET A 195 -4.70 1.47 -5.78
CA MET A 195 -4.02 0.67 -6.81
C MET A 195 -2.87 1.44 -7.48
N GLU A 196 -3.06 2.75 -7.68
CA GLU A 196 -2.05 3.62 -8.27
C GLU A 196 -0.81 3.71 -7.37
N GLU A 197 -1.00 3.87 -6.05
CA GLU A 197 0.09 3.88 -5.08
C GLU A 197 0.88 2.57 -5.11
N ALA A 198 0.16 1.44 -5.09
CA ALA A 198 0.77 0.12 -5.16
C ALA A 198 1.55 -0.11 -6.47
N SER A 199 0.96 0.29 -7.61
CA SER A 199 1.60 0.16 -8.92
C SER A 199 2.85 1.03 -9.07
N ARG A 200 2.85 2.23 -8.45
CA ARG A 200 3.93 3.19 -8.56
C ARG A 200 5.11 2.88 -7.63
N LEU A 201 4.82 2.51 -6.39
CA LEU A 201 5.84 2.41 -5.34
C LEU A 201 6.40 1.01 -5.16
N CYS A 202 5.57 -0.04 -5.33
CA CYS A 202 5.94 -1.38 -4.95
C CYS A 202 6.73 -2.12 -6.03
N ASP A 203 7.85 -2.74 -5.62
CA ASP A 203 8.59 -3.68 -6.45
C ASP A 203 7.84 -5.01 -6.54
N ARG A 204 7.25 -5.43 -5.43
CA ARG A 204 6.37 -6.59 -5.27
C ARG A 204 5.24 -6.25 -4.31
N LEU A 205 4.12 -6.89 -4.48
CA LEU A 205 2.98 -6.76 -3.57
C LEU A 205 2.22 -8.07 -3.44
N LEU A 206 1.48 -8.16 -2.36
CA LEU A 206 0.42 -9.14 -2.23
C LEU A 206 -0.95 -8.44 -2.23
N ILE A 207 -1.94 -9.09 -2.83
CA ILE A 207 -3.33 -8.68 -2.75
C ILE A 207 -4.02 -9.59 -1.75
N MET A 208 -4.70 -8.99 -0.77
CA MET A 208 -5.45 -9.74 0.23
C MET A 208 -6.91 -9.28 0.33
N ASP A 209 -7.78 -10.21 0.64
CA ASP A 209 -9.18 -9.97 0.93
C ASP A 209 -9.68 -10.97 1.99
N GLY A 210 -10.56 -10.51 2.90
CA GLY A 210 -11.11 -11.35 3.96
C GLY A 210 -10.05 -12.06 4.83
N GLY A 211 -8.91 -11.42 5.06
CA GLY A 211 -7.80 -11.97 5.86
C GLY A 211 -6.89 -12.94 5.11
N ARG A 212 -7.12 -13.22 3.82
CA ARG A 212 -6.41 -14.24 3.04
C ARG A 212 -5.63 -13.63 1.89
N LEU A 213 -4.54 -14.28 1.53
CA LEU A 213 -3.78 -13.97 0.32
C LEU A 213 -4.58 -14.42 -0.91
N LEU A 214 -4.78 -13.50 -1.87
CA LEU A 214 -5.34 -13.82 -3.19
C LEU A 214 -4.22 -14.11 -4.19
N VAL A 215 -3.25 -13.20 -4.28
CA VAL A 215 -2.14 -13.31 -5.24
C VAL A 215 -0.95 -12.47 -4.75
N GLU A 216 0.27 -12.87 -5.15
CA GLU A 216 1.51 -12.15 -4.89
C GLU A 216 2.34 -12.07 -6.17
N GLY A 217 3.00 -10.92 -6.39
CA GLY A 217 3.89 -10.72 -7.53
C GLY A 217 4.24 -9.25 -7.77
N LYS A 218 4.96 -8.97 -8.86
CA LYS A 218 5.22 -7.61 -9.31
C LYS A 218 3.95 -7.01 -9.93
N PRO A 219 3.63 -5.73 -9.69
CA PRO A 219 2.41 -5.10 -10.21
C PRO A 219 2.16 -5.38 -11.68
N ALA A 220 3.13 -5.08 -12.54
CA ALA A 220 3.00 -5.27 -13.97
C ALA A 220 2.86 -6.75 -14.42
N GLU A 221 3.50 -7.68 -13.69
CA GLU A 221 3.37 -9.12 -13.95
C GLU A 221 2.00 -9.64 -13.57
N LEU A 222 1.44 -9.17 -12.44
CA LEU A 222 0.09 -9.51 -11.99
C LEU A 222 -0.95 -9.05 -13.01
N VAL A 223 -0.85 -7.80 -13.47
CA VAL A 223 -1.75 -7.27 -14.51
C VAL A 223 -1.67 -8.12 -15.77
N ARG A 224 -0.47 -8.35 -16.30
CA ARG A 224 -0.29 -9.13 -17.54
C ARG A 224 -0.79 -10.57 -17.41
N ARG A 225 -0.56 -11.21 -16.26
CA ARG A 225 -0.92 -12.62 -16.02
C ARG A 225 -2.41 -12.82 -15.83
N HIS A 226 -3.08 -11.92 -15.12
CA HIS A 226 -4.47 -12.08 -14.72
C HIS A 226 -5.47 -11.36 -15.63
N VAL A 227 -5.05 -10.32 -16.34
CA VAL A 227 -5.93 -9.46 -17.14
C VAL A 227 -5.49 -9.42 -18.60
N GLY A 228 -4.20 -9.22 -18.85
CA GLY A 228 -3.66 -8.93 -20.18
C GLY A 228 -3.19 -7.48 -20.24
N ARG A 229 -3.07 -6.93 -21.46
CA ARG A 229 -2.60 -5.56 -21.67
C ARG A 229 -3.72 -4.53 -21.69
N HIS A 230 -4.86 -4.91 -22.27
CA HIS A 230 -5.95 -3.99 -22.55
C HIS A 230 -7.26 -4.51 -22.00
N VAL A 231 -8.08 -3.57 -21.61
CA VAL A 231 -9.46 -3.79 -21.17
C VAL A 231 -10.35 -2.89 -21.99
N LEU A 232 -11.45 -3.46 -22.48
CA LEU A 232 -12.51 -2.71 -23.13
C LEU A 232 -13.65 -2.49 -22.14
N GLU A 233 -13.90 -1.23 -21.83
CA GLU A 233 -15.01 -0.81 -20.99
C GLU A 233 -16.16 -0.33 -21.87
N VAL A 234 -17.33 -0.97 -21.75
CA VAL A 234 -18.55 -0.64 -22.49
C VAL A 234 -19.61 -0.17 -21.50
N ALA A 235 -19.95 1.10 -21.57
CA ALA A 235 -21.05 1.68 -20.78
C ALA A 235 -22.37 1.47 -21.53
N ASP A 236 -23.43 1.10 -20.79
CA ASP A 236 -24.76 0.83 -21.33
C ASP A 236 -24.73 -0.09 -22.57
N PRO A 237 -24.24 -1.34 -22.45
CA PRO A 237 -24.08 -2.25 -23.57
C PRO A 237 -25.43 -2.59 -24.22
N GLU A 238 -25.46 -2.75 -25.54
CA GLU A 238 -26.63 -3.25 -26.23
C GLU A 238 -27.00 -4.67 -25.84
N ALA A 239 -28.30 -4.96 -25.93
CA ALA A 239 -28.79 -6.32 -25.76
C ALA A 239 -28.08 -7.27 -26.75
N GLY A 240 -27.54 -8.36 -26.22
CA GLY A 240 -26.81 -9.36 -26.99
C GLY A 240 -25.29 -9.33 -26.85
N LEU A 241 -24.68 -8.25 -26.35
CA LEU A 241 -23.23 -8.21 -26.14
C LEU A 241 -22.74 -9.34 -25.20
N ALA A 242 -23.43 -9.54 -24.08
CA ALA A 242 -23.06 -10.59 -23.13
C ALA A 242 -23.15 -11.99 -23.77
N GLU A 243 -24.16 -12.24 -24.59
CA GLU A 243 -24.32 -13.49 -25.31
C GLU A 243 -23.24 -13.69 -26.39
N PHE A 244 -22.93 -12.63 -27.11
CA PHE A 244 -21.83 -12.60 -28.09
C PHE A 244 -20.48 -12.93 -27.43
N LEU A 245 -20.17 -12.36 -26.28
CA LEU A 245 -18.94 -12.62 -25.52
C LEU A 245 -18.88 -14.07 -25.02
N LYS A 246 -20.00 -14.59 -24.50
CA LYS A 246 -20.10 -16.00 -24.07
C LYS A 246 -19.87 -16.98 -25.23
N GLN A 247 -20.49 -16.76 -26.40
CA GLN A 247 -20.31 -17.60 -27.56
C GLN A 247 -18.85 -17.68 -28.05
N ARG A 248 -18.08 -16.58 -27.83
CA ARG A 248 -16.66 -16.52 -28.19
C ARG A 248 -15.72 -16.88 -27.04
N SER A 249 -16.26 -17.27 -25.88
CA SER A 249 -15.47 -17.55 -24.67
C SER A 249 -14.57 -16.38 -24.24
N VAL A 250 -15.00 -15.14 -24.53
CA VAL A 250 -14.29 -13.93 -24.11
C VAL A 250 -14.62 -13.63 -22.65
N PRO A 251 -13.63 -13.54 -21.76
CA PRO A 251 -13.87 -13.25 -20.36
C PRO A 251 -14.32 -11.80 -20.18
N TYR A 252 -15.35 -11.59 -19.38
CA TYR A 252 -15.87 -10.28 -19.02
C TYR A 252 -16.47 -10.27 -17.62
N GLU A 253 -16.53 -9.10 -17.01
CA GLU A 253 -17.22 -8.82 -15.74
C GLU A 253 -18.30 -7.76 -15.96
N SER A 254 -19.42 -7.88 -15.23
CA SER A 254 -20.54 -6.96 -15.31
C SER A 254 -20.71 -6.19 -14.00
N PHE A 255 -20.65 -4.86 -14.09
CA PHE A 255 -20.82 -3.96 -12.94
C PHE A 255 -21.91 -2.92 -13.24
N GLY A 256 -23.11 -3.17 -12.73
CA GLY A 256 -24.25 -2.30 -12.99
C GLY A 256 -24.52 -2.14 -14.49
N HIS A 257 -24.31 -0.92 -15.02
CA HIS A 257 -24.52 -0.60 -16.43
C HIS A 257 -23.21 -0.66 -17.26
N ARG A 258 -22.13 -1.25 -16.74
CA ARG A 258 -20.84 -1.37 -17.42
C ARG A 258 -20.44 -2.82 -17.60
N LEU A 259 -19.86 -3.14 -18.76
CA LEU A 259 -19.14 -4.39 -19.00
C LEU A 259 -17.65 -4.09 -19.12
N ILE A 260 -16.85 -4.85 -18.41
CA ILE A 260 -15.39 -4.84 -18.50
C ILE A 260 -14.98 -6.12 -19.20
N ILE A 261 -14.41 -5.98 -20.41
CA ILE A 261 -14.07 -7.09 -21.30
C ILE A 261 -12.55 -7.18 -21.35
N TYR A 262 -12.02 -8.36 -21.06
CA TYR A 262 -10.59 -8.63 -21.07
C TYR A 262 -10.17 -9.08 -22.47
N ILE A 263 -9.35 -8.25 -23.14
CA ILE A 263 -8.97 -8.46 -24.55
C ILE A 263 -7.58 -9.10 -24.60
N GLU A 264 -7.49 -10.23 -25.30
CA GLU A 264 -6.20 -10.84 -25.61
C GLU A 264 -5.46 -10.03 -26.69
N ASP A 265 -4.13 -9.94 -26.56
CA ASP A 265 -3.28 -9.21 -27.51
C ASP A 265 -3.44 -9.76 -28.93
N GLY A 266 -3.74 -8.86 -29.89
CA GLY A 266 -3.88 -9.20 -31.32
C GLY A 266 -5.29 -9.58 -31.77
N SER A 267 -6.30 -9.53 -30.89
CA SER A 267 -7.70 -9.72 -31.29
C SER A 267 -8.29 -8.42 -31.85
N ASP A 268 -9.01 -8.50 -32.97
CA ASP A 268 -9.78 -7.37 -33.54
C ASP A 268 -11.17 -7.21 -32.88
N LEU A 269 -11.27 -7.64 -31.64
CA LEU A 269 -12.52 -7.67 -30.90
C LEU A 269 -13.08 -6.24 -30.64
N TYR A 270 -12.18 -5.26 -30.51
CA TYR A 270 -12.55 -3.86 -30.30
C TYR A 270 -13.38 -3.31 -31.48
N GLY A 271 -12.92 -3.48 -32.72
CA GLY A 271 -13.62 -3.03 -33.90
C GLY A 271 -15.02 -3.63 -33.99
N GLU A 272 -15.11 -4.95 -33.82
CA GLU A 272 -16.38 -5.67 -33.90
C GLU A 272 -17.39 -5.29 -32.80
N ILE A 273 -16.92 -5.10 -31.56
CA ILE A 273 -17.80 -4.66 -30.47
C ILE A 273 -18.21 -3.20 -30.65
N SER A 274 -17.27 -2.34 -31.04
CA SER A 274 -17.52 -0.92 -31.25
C SER A 274 -18.57 -0.66 -32.32
N GLU A 275 -18.54 -1.41 -33.44
CA GLU A 275 -19.49 -1.25 -34.54
C GLU A 275 -20.87 -1.82 -34.24
N ARG A 276 -20.95 -2.94 -33.49
CA ARG A 276 -22.19 -3.71 -33.35
C ARG A 276 -22.94 -3.52 -32.05
N PHE A 277 -22.25 -3.19 -30.96
CA PHE A 277 -22.79 -3.25 -29.60
C PHE A 277 -22.57 -1.98 -28.77
N CYS A 278 -21.96 -0.96 -29.36
CA CYS A 278 -21.66 0.29 -28.66
C CYS A 278 -22.65 1.37 -29.05
N ARG A 279 -23.69 1.60 -28.23
CA ARG A 279 -24.55 2.79 -28.33
C ARG A 279 -24.06 3.94 -27.47
N GLY A 280 -23.37 3.61 -26.37
CA GLY A 280 -22.80 4.54 -25.43
C GLY A 280 -21.29 4.72 -25.61
N THR A 281 -20.59 4.83 -24.48
CA THR A 281 -19.13 4.97 -24.49
C THR A 281 -18.46 3.60 -24.51
N CYS A 282 -17.59 3.41 -25.51
CA CYS A 282 -16.76 2.22 -25.65
C CYS A 282 -15.30 2.66 -25.60
N THR A 283 -14.62 2.35 -24.50
CA THR A 283 -13.27 2.86 -24.26
C THR A 283 -12.31 1.70 -24.06
N MET A 284 -11.29 1.64 -24.92
CA MET A 284 -10.16 0.75 -24.71
C MET A 284 -9.11 1.48 -23.86
N ARG A 285 -8.71 0.88 -22.76
CA ARG A 285 -7.69 1.39 -21.85
C ARG A 285 -6.69 0.32 -21.47
N MET A 286 -5.57 0.76 -20.94
CA MET A 286 -4.61 -0.18 -20.37
C MET A 286 -5.19 -0.83 -19.11
N ALA A 287 -4.88 -2.10 -18.93
CA ALA A 287 -5.25 -2.85 -17.75
C ALA A 287 -4.46 -2.38 -16.52
N THR A 288 -5.08 -2.43 -15.36
CA THR A 288 -4.53 -1.96 -14.08
C THR A 288 -4.63 -3.04 -12.99
N LEU A 289 -4.07 -2.77 -11.81
CA LEU A 289 -4.26 -3.64 -10.64
C LEU A 289 -5.72 -3.69 -10.18
N GLU A 290 -6.52 -2.68 -10.48
CA GLU A 290 -7.95 -2.68 -10.21
C GLU A 290 -8.66 -3.79 -10.97
N ASP A 291 -8.31 -3.97 -12.24
CA ASP A 291 -8.85 -5.05 -13.07
C ASP A 291 -8.41 -6.43 -12.57
N VAL A 292 -7.19 -6.54 -12.02
CA VAL A 292 -6.74 -7.78 -11.36
C VAL A 292 -7.62 -8.09 -10.15
N PHE A 293 -7.85 -7.10 -9.29
CA PHE A 293 -8.68 -7.27 -8.11
C PHE A 293 -10.12 -7.64 -8.48
N LEU A 294 -10.71 -6.92 -9.42
CA LEU A 294 -12.04 -7.20 -9.96
C LEU A 294 -12.16 -8.65 -10.44
N ARG A 295 -11.22 -9.08 -11.25
CA ARG A 295 -11.22 -10.44 -11.82
C ARG A 295 -11.05 -11.54 -10.75
N LEU A 296 -10.28 -11.28 -9.69
CA LEU A 296 -10.07 -12.25 -8.61
C LEU A 296 -11.24 -12.34 -7.64
N THR A 297 -11.99 -11.26 -7.44
CA THR A 297 -13.02 -11.16 -6.40
C THR A 297 -14.44 -11.07 -6.95
N GLY A 298 -14.62 -10.72 -8.22
CA GLY A 298 -15.93 -10.45 -8.83
C GLY A 298 -16.61 -9.18 -8.28
N ARG A 299 -15.86 -8.30 -7.60
CA ARG A 299 -16.40 -7.06 -7.00
C ARG A 299 -15.39 -5.92 -7.06
N GLU A 300 -15.91 -4.69 -7.19
CA GLU A 300 -15.10 -3.47 -7.10
C GLU A 300 -14.51 -3.29 -5.70
N LEU A 301 -13.33 -2.67 -5.62
CA LEU A 301 -12.79 -2.17 -4.36
C LEU A 301 -13.72 -1.05 -3.89
N ARG A 302 -14.50 -1.32 -2.86
CA ARG A 302 -15.29 -0.27 -2.20
C ARG A 302 -14.38 0.48 -1.23
N GLU A 303 -14.42 1.81 -1.34
CA GLU A 303 -13.78 2.74 -0.40
C GLU A 303 -14.30 2.57 1.03
#